data_d39890dc59d9d588162453993c5f3571
#
_entry.id   d39890dc59d9d588162453993c5f3571
#
_cell.length_a   1.000
_cell.length_b   1.000
_cell.length_c   1.000
_cell.angle_alpha   90.00
_cell.angle_beta   90.00
_cell.angle_gamma   90.00
#
_symmetry.space_group_name_H-M   'P 1'
#
loop_
_entity.id
_entity.type
_entity.pdbx_description
1 polymer ?
#
loop_
_entity_poly.entity_id
_entity_poly.type
_entity_poly.pdbx_seq_one_letter_code
_entity_poly.pdbx_strand_id
1 'polypeptide(L)'
;SRHFTTVIGNEVTTTTGHFNAFPIELDSPLPNHELSDWAQLMQAMRALPGVRVITLNHPRDDHTSFTPLGPEHFNPVSGAHLGGKPYTFDALEVVTSAAMQSDIMQLYHDWFAMLNHGYRIAAIGSSDTHDVSRFILGQARTYVVCPDAAPADIDVARACENFRSMR
;
A
#
# COMPACT_ATOMS: atom_id res chain seq x y z
N SER A 1 -11.68 -19.78 -6.73
CA SER A 1 -13.10 -19.77 -6.34
C SER A 1 -13.94 -19.14 -7.46
N ARG A 2 -15.17 -19.60 -7.67
CA ARG A 2 -16.06 -18.98 -8.66
C ARG A 2 -16.52 -17.56 -8.29
N HIS A 3 -16.24 -17.12 -7.10
CA HIS A 3 -16.72 -15.84 -6.56
C HIS A 3 -15.62 -14.78 -6.43
N PHE A 4 -14.36 -15.17 -6.49
CA PHE A 4 -13.22 -14.26 -6.35
C PHE A 4 -11.92 -14.90 -6.84
N THR A 5 -10.98 -14.07 -7.22
CA THR A 5 -9.57 -14.41 -7.46
C THR A 5 -8.76 -14.00 -6.24
N THR A 6 -7.95 -14.91 -5.71
CA THR A 6 -7.01 -14.61 -4.62
C THR A 6 -5.66 -14.21 -5.17
N VAL A 7 -5.03 -13.27 -4.51
CA VAL A 7 -3.67 -12.81 -4.82
C VAL A 7 -2.82 -12.96 -3.57
N ILE A 8 -1.68 -13.62 -3.70
CA ILE A 8 -0.72 -13.74 -2.61
C ILE A 8 0.07 -12.45 -2.52
N GLY A 9 0.21 -11.92 -1.32
CA GLY A 9 1.05 -10.77 -1.02
C GLY A 9 1.77 -10.98 0.31
N ASN A 10 2.66 -10.07 0.64
CA ASN A 10 3.33 -10.03 1.93
C ASN A 10 3.32 -8.62 2.49
N GLU A 11 2.96 -8.47 3.75
CA GLU A 11 3.20 -7.24 4.48
C GLU A 11 4.59 -7.26 5.11
N VAL A 12 5.43 -6.35 4.65
CA VAL A 12 6.80 -6.16 5.13
C VAL A 12 6.77 -5.11 6.23
N THR A 13 6.73 -5.59 7.47
CA THR A 13 6.69 -4.76 8.67
C THR A 13 8.11 -4.33 9.05
N THR A 14 8.41 -3.05 8.90
CA THR A 14 9.72 -2.48 9.21
C THR A 14 9.64 -1.39 10.26
N THR A 15 10.79 -0.96 10.77
CA THR A 15 10.88 0.19 11.71
C THR A 15 10.66 1.54 11.03
N THR A 16 10.49 1.58 9.70
CA THR A 16 10.34 2.81 8.91
C THR A 16 9.05 2.89 8.10
N GLY A 17 8.11 2.00 8.38
CA GLY A 17 6.81 1.89 7.76
C GLY A 17 6.47 0.44 7.40
N HIS A 18 5.20 0.18 7.17
CA HIS A 18 4.70 -1.11 6.73
C HIS A 18 4.33 -1.04 5.24
N PHE A 19 4.69 -2.07 4.50
CA PHE A 19 4.48 -2.09 3.06
C PHE A 19 3.92 -3.42 2.61
N ASN A 20 2.89 -3.40 1.77
CA ASN A 20 2.47 -4.61 1.07
C ASN A 20 3.17 -4.71 -0.29
N ALA A 21 3.72 -5.90 -0.58
CA ALA A 21 4.21 -6.27 -1.90
C ALA A 21 3.33 -7.37 -2.48
N PHE A 22 2.77 -7.16 -3.67
CA PHE A 22 1.90 -8.14 -4.34
C PHE A 22 1.85 -7.95 -5.87
N PRO A 23 1.42 -8.97 -6.63
CA PRO A 23 1.41 -10.37 -6.22
C PRO A 23 2.82 -10.88 -5.95
N ILE A 24 2.95 -11.96 -5.18
CA ILE A 24 4.21 -12.70 -5.04
C ILE A 24 3.97 -14.16 -5.40
N GLU A 25 5.00 -14.85 -5.86
CA GLU A 25 4.95 -16.29 -6.07
C GLU A 25 5.00 -17.05 -4.74
N LEU A 26 4.36 -18.21 -4.67
CA LEU A 26 4.21 -18.97 -3.43
C LEU A 26 5.56 -19.30 -2.75
N ASP A 27 6.56 -19.60 -3.58
CA ASP A 27 7.90 -19.99 -3.10
C ASP A 27 8.88 -18.81 -3.11
N SER A 28 8.39 -17.58 -3.20
CA SER A 28 9.23 -16.38 -3.13
C SER A 28 9.94 -16.28 -1.77
N PRO A 29 11.21 -15.87 -1.75
CA PRO A 29 11.87 -15.53 -0.50
C PRO A 29 11.14 -14.35 0.17
N LEU A 30 11.20 -14.29 1.50
CA LEU A 30 10.67 -13.14 2.22
C LEU A 30 11.60 -11.94 2.08
N PRO A 31 11.05 -10.72 1.93
CA PRO A 31 11.88 -9.51 1.92
C PRO A 31 12.56 -9.30 3.27
N ASN A 32 13.73 -8.68 3.23
CA ASN A 32 14.42 -8.33 4.48
C ASN A 32 13.71 -7.16 5.16
N HIS A 33 12.99 -7.45 6.24
CA HIS A 33 12.24 -6.47 7.03
C HIS A 33 13.12 -5.60 7.96
N GLU A 34 14.40 -5.93 8.10
CA GLU A 34 15.35 -5.15 8.91
C GLU A 34 15.92 -3.92 8.15
N LEU A 35 15.65 -3.82 6.84
CA LEU A 35 16.06 -2.68 6.04
C LEU A 35 15.30 -1.42 6.50
N SER A 36 16.06 -0.39 6.88
CA SER A 36 15.52 0.92 7.29
C SER A 36 15.62 1.99 6.20
N ASP A 37 16.42 1.76 5.19
CA ASP A 37 16.49 2.63 4.01
C ASP A 37 15.40 2.27 2.99
N TRP A 38 14.53 3.23 2.68
CA TRP A 38 13.41 3.00 1.77
C TRP A 38 13.84 2.63 0.35
N ALA A 39 14.93 3.18 -0.15
CA ALA A 39 15.38 2.86 -1.50
C ALA A 39 15.84 1.40 -1.59
N GLN A 40 16.61 0.93 -0.60
CA GLN A 40 17.03 -0.46 -0.52
C GLN A 40 15.85 -1.41 -0.28
N LEU A 41 14.92 -1.04 0.60
CA LEU A 41 13.72 -1.82 0.90
C LEU A 41 12.84 -1.96 -0.35
N MET A 42 12.56 -0.86 -1.06
CA MET A 42 11.78 -0.89 -2.30
C MET A 42 12.49 -1.74 -3.37
N GLN A 43 13.80 -1.61 -3.50
CA GLN A 43 14.58 -2.43 -4.44
C GLN A 43 14.47 -3.92 -4.08
N ALA A 44 14.61 -4.27 -2.81
CA ALA A 44 14.49 -5.66 -2.35
C ALA A 44 13.10 -6.23 -2.64
N MET A 45 12.03 -5.48 -2.34
CA MET A 45 10.66 -5.91 -2.64
C MET A 45 10.39 -6.02 -4.15
N ARG A 46 10.89 -5.08 -4.95
CA ARG A 46 10.75 -5.13 -6.43
C ARG A 46 11.46 -6.32 -7.06
N ALA A 47 12.53 -6.82 -6.43
CA ALA A 47 13.29 -7.97 -6.90
C ALA A 47 12.60 -9.31 -6.64
N LEU A 48 11.55 -9.34 -5.81
CA LEU A 48 10.80 -10.57 -5.54
C LEU A 48 10.04 -11.05 -6.78
N PRO A 49 10.04 -12.35 -7.06
CA PRO A 49 9.29 -12.92 -8.17
C PRO A 49 7.79 -12.57 -8.09
N GLY A 50 7.27 -12.06 -9.18
CA GLY A 50 5.85 -11.73 -9.32
C GLY A 50 5.44 -10.34 -8.85
N VAL A 51 6.22 -9.63 -8.04
CA VAL A 51 5.85 -8.32 -7.49
C VAL A 51 5.59 -7.28 -8.58
N ARG A 52 4.40 -6.70 -8.55
CA ARG A 52 3.93 -5.65 -9.47
C ARG A 52 3.54 -4.36 -8.76
N VAL A 53 3.09 -4.48 -7.51
CA VAL A 53 2.59 -3.35 -6.71
C VAL A 53 3.25 -3.37 -5.35
N ILE A 54 3.66 -2.20 -4.88
CA ILE A 54 4.07 -1.96 -3.50
C ILE A 54 3.21 -0.82 -2.96
N THR A 55 2.61 -1.02 -1.79
CA THR A 55 1.81 0.00 -1.10
C THR A 55 2.45 0.40 0.21
N LEU A 56 2.33 1.67 0.58
CA LEU A 56 2.60 2.15 1.94
C LEU A 56 1.30 2.04 2.74
N ASN A 57 1.31 1.21 3.79
CA ASN A 57 0.14 0.90 4.61
C ASN A 57 0.00 1.91 5.77
N HIS A 58 -1.24 2.15 6.19
CA HIS A 58 -1.65 2.92 7.40
C HIS A 58 -0.58 3.94 7.88
N PRO A 59 -0.18 4.89 7.03
CA PRO A 59 1.03 5.70 7.23
C PRO A 59 0.93 6.74 8.36
N ARG A 60 -0.24 6.83 9.00
CA ARG A 60 -0.51 7.68 10.17
C ARG A 60 -1.11 6.91 11.35
N ASP A 61 -0.93 5.59 11.37
CA ASP A 61 -1.42 4.77 12.48
C ASP A 61 -0.56 4.99 13.72
N ASP A 62 -1.19 5.42 14.80
CA ASP A 62 -0.54 5.66 16.09
C ASP A 62 -0.11 4.37 16.81
N HIS A 63 -0.57 3.20 16.35
CA HIS A 63 -0.22 1.91 16.92
C HIS A 63 1.10 1.34 16.39
N THR A 64 1.61 1.90 15.30
CA THR A 64 2.90 1.50 14.76
C THR A 64 4.02 2.30 15.46
N SER A 65 5.20 1.70 15.57
CA SER A 65 6.35 2.37 16.17
C SER A 65 6.91 3.52 15.32
N PHE A 66 6.41 3.68 14.11
CA PHE A 66 6.82 4.71 13.16
C PHE A 66 5.64 5.14 12.30
N THR A 67 5.44 6.45 12.20
CA THR A 67 4.37 7.07 11.42
C THR A 67 4.97 7.73 10.16
N PRO A 68 5.05 7.04 9.02
CA PRO A 68 5.75 7.52 7.81
C PRO A 68 5.34 8.90 7.33
N LEU A 69 4.06 9.26 7.49
CA LEU A 69 3.52 10.56 7.14
C LEU A 69 3.21 11.42 8.39
N GLY A 70 3.81 11.09 9.51
CA GLY A 70 3.74 11.92 10.71
C GLY A 70 4.37 13.28 10.51
N PRO A 71 4.08 14.26 11.39
CA PRO A 71 4.57 15.65 11.24
C PRO A 71 6.09 15.77 11.26
N GLU A 72 6.79 14.78 11.81
CA GLU A 72 8.24 14.74 11.86
C GLU A 72 8.87 14.24 10.54
N HIS A 73 8.08 13.64 9.68
CA HIS A 73 8.57 12.96 8.48
C HIS A 73 7.99 13.51 7.18
N PHE A 74 6.84 14.16 7.23
CA PHE A 74 6.10 14.60 6.06
C PHE A 74 5.76 16.08 6.09
N ASN A 75 5.98 16.74 4.95
CA ASN A 75 5.57 18.13 4.75
C ASN A 75 4.27 18.16 3.92
N PRO A 76 3.11 18.46 4.51
CA PRO A 76 1.83 18.44 3.80
C PRO A 76 1.70 19.56 2.75
N VAL A 77 2.54 20.60 2.82
CA VAL A 77 2.51 21.68 1.83
C VAL A 77 3.27 21.30 0.57
N SER A 78 4.44 20.68 0.72
CA SER A 78 5.26 20.28 -0.43
C SER A 78 5.04 18.81 -0.86
N GLY A 79 4.32 18.03 -0.10
CA GLY A 79 4.18 16.59 -0.34
C GLY A 79 5.49 15.81 -0.18
N ALA A 80 6.56 16.43 0.31
CA ALA A 80 7.88 15.81 0.41
C ALA A 80 8.10 15.13 1.75
N HIS A 81 8.91 14.07 1.75
CA HIS A 81 9.42 13.47 2.98
C HIS A 81 10.54 14.36 3.55
N LEU A 82 10.42 14.77 4.83
CA LEU A 82 11.40 15.69 5.47
C LEU A 82 12.80 15.09 5.56
N GLY A 83 12.93 13.78 5.66
CA GLY A 83 14.21 13.06 5.60
C GLY A 83 14.74 12.80 4.18
N GLY A 84 14.12 13.38 3.14
CA GLY A 84 14.57 13.22 1.75
C GLY A 84 14.33 11.82 1.17
N LYS A 85 13.53 10.96 1.81
CA LYS A 85 13.24 9.61 1.31
C LYS A 85 12.40 9.69 0.04
N PRO A 86 12.76 8.98 -1.04
CA PRO A 86 11.97 8.98 -2.27
C PRO A 86 10.70 8.14 -2.10
N TYR A 87 9.59 8.61 -2.67
CA TYR A 87 8.37 7.82 -2.80
C TYR A 87 8.46 6.97 -4.06
N THR A 88 8.89 5.71 -3.89
CA THR A 88 9.04 4.74 -4.98
C THR A 88 8.06 3.57 -4.87
N PHE A 89 7.13 3.63 -3.92
CA PHE A 89 5.96 2.77 -3.86
C PHE A 89 4.87 3.22 -4.85
N ASP A 90 3.95 2.33 -5.18
CA ASP A 90 2.92 2.57 -6.21
C ASP A 90 1.64 3.17 -5.65
N ALA A 91 1.34 2.90 -4.38
CA ALA A 91 0.11 3.35 -3.75
C ALA A 91 0.28 3.71 -2.28
N LEU A 92 -0.61 4.58 -1.83
CA LEU A 92 -0.75 5.01 -0.44
C LEU A 92 -2.10 4.56 0.09
N GLU A 93 -2.11 3.94 1.25
CA GLU A 93 -3.34 3.61 1.96
C GLU A 93 -3.95 4.87 2.55
N VAL A 94 -5.11 5.27 2.00
CA VAL A 94 -5.85 6.47 2.42
C VAL A 94 -7.08 6.15 3.27
N VAL A 95 -7.51 4.89 3.25
CA VAL A 95 -8.59 4.37 4.10
C VAL A 95 -8.20 2.99 4.61
N THR A 96 -8.03 2.87 5.92
CA THR A 96 -7.78 1.60 6.59
C THR A 96 -8.85 1.34 7.63
N SER A 97 -9.53 0.19 7.56
CA SER A 97 -10.58 -0.14 8.53
C SER A 97 -10.04 -0.44 9.93
N ALA A 98 -8.81 -0.95 10.00
CA ALA A 98 -8.18 -1.37 11.26
C ALA A 98 -7.32 -0.28 11.92
N ALA A 99 -6.80 0.67 11.14
CA ALA A 99 -5.90 1.68 11.68
C ALA A 99 -6.59 2.61 12.68
N MET A 100 -5.92 2.85 13.78
CA MET A 100 -6.33 3.82 14.79
C MET A 100 -5.80 5.20 14.40
N GLN A 101 -6.61 5.94 13.69
CA GLN A 101 -6.28 7.29 13.27
C GLN A 101 -7.40 8.26 13.64
N SER A 102 -7.02 9.46 14.05
CA SER A 102 -7.97 10.48 14.53
C SER A 102 -8.70 11.22 13.41
N ASP A 103 -8.06 11.35 12.24
CA ASP A 103 -8.61 12.08 11.10
C ASP A 103 -8.29 11.38 9.77
N ILE A 104 -9.29 10.68 9.24
CA ILE A 104 -9.18 10.00 7.95
C ILE A 104 -8.99 11.00 6.80
N MET A 105 -9.50 12.21 6.91
CA MET A 105 -9.36 13.22 5.85
C MET A 105 -7.92 13.71 5.74
N GLN A 106 -7.13 13.59 6.79
CA GLN A 106 -5.71 13.94 6.75
C GLN A 106 -4.95 13.11 5.72
N LEU A 107 -5.24 11.81 5.60
CA LEU A 107 -4.61 10.93 4.60
C LEU A 107 -4.94 11.35 3.15
N TYR A 108 -6.17 11.82 2.91
CA TYR A 108 -6.54 12.37 1.61
C TYR A 108 -5.79 13.67 1.33
N HIS A 109 -5.63 14.55 2.31
CA HIS A 109 -4.84 15.78 2.17
C HIS A 109 -3.38 15.47 1.86
N ASP A 110 -2.78 14.50 2.54
CA ASP A 110 -1.41 14.05 2.28
C ASP A 110 -1.26 13.51 0.87
N TRP A 111 -2.19 12.67 0.44
CA TRP A 111 -2.20 12.14 -0.91
C TRP A 111 -2.35 13.23 -1.96
N PHE A 112 -3.25 14.19 -1.76
CA PHE A 112 -3.41 15.33 -2.66
C PHE A 112 -2.16 16.22 -2.68
N ALA A 113 -1.48 16.41 -1.54
CA ALA A 113 -0.22 17.12 -1.50
C ALA A 113 0.85 16.42 -2.37
N MET A 114 0.96 15.10 -2.28
CA MET A 114 1.85 14.32 -3.14
C MET A 114 1.49 14.47 -4.63
N LEU A 115 0.22 14.34 -5.00
CA LEU A 115 -0.23 14.48 -6.38
C LEU A 115 0.04 15.89 -6.94
N ASN A 116 -0.22 16.94 -6.16
CA ASN A 116 -0.01 18.33 -6.55
C ASN A 116 1.48 18.65 -6.79
N HIS A 117 2.38 17.87 -6.20
CA HIS A 117 3.82 17.98 -6.38
C HIS A 117 4.40 16.98 -7.38
N GLY A 118 3.52 16.32 -8.15
CA GLY A 118 3.91 15.50 -9.30
C GLY A 118 4.21 14.04 -8.98
N TYR A 119 4.01 13.59 -7.73
CA TYR A 119 4.11 12.16 -7.41
C TYR A 119 2.90 11.41 -7.96
N ARG A 120 3.14 10.34 -8.70
CA ARG A 120 2.09 9.48 -9.26
C ARG A 120 1.90 8.26 -8.37
N ILE A 121 1.10 8.42 -7.34
CA ILE A 121 0.83 7.42 -6.30
C ILE A 121 -0.67 7.17 -6.28
N ALA A 122 -1.10 5.90 -6.46
CA ALA A 122 -2.50 5.54 -6.37
C ALA A 122 -3.01 5.59 -4.92
N ALA A 123 -4.30 5.86 -4.74
CA ALA A 123 -4.94 5.72 -3.43
C ALA A 123 -5.51 4.31 -3.27
N ILE A 124 -5.38 3.73 -2.08
CA ILE A 124 -5.93 2.42 -1.75
C ILE A 124 -6.77 2.49 -0.47
N GLY A 125 -7.89 1.76 -0.48
CA GLY A 125 -8.63 1.38 0.71
C GLY A 125 -8.34 -0.09 1.05
N SER A 126 -8.04 -0.37 2.31
CA SER A 126 -7.69 -1.70 2.80
C SER A 126 -8.38 -1.97 4.14
N SER A 127 -8.63 -3.22 4.47
CA SER A 127 -9.28 -3.60 5.72
C SER A 127 -8.33 -3.98 6.83
N ASP A 128 -7.09 -4.33 6.48
CA ASP A 128 -6.07 -4.80 7.44
C ASP A 128 -6.61 -5.88 8.39
N THR A 129 -7.33 -6.85 7.80
CA THR A 129 -8.08 -7.86 8.54
C THR A 129 -7.14 -8.89 9.17
N HIS A 130 -7.18 -9.01 10.50
CA HIS A 130 -6.36 -9.96 11.27
C HIS A 130 -7.20 -11.05 11.93
N ASP A 131 -8.52 -10.87 12.04
CA ASP A 131 -9.43 -11.85 12.63
C ASP A 131 -10.83 -11.79 11.99
N VAL A 132 -11.68 -12.75 12.31
CA VAL A 132 -13.02 -12.86 11.72
C VAL A 132 -14.08 -12.02 12.42
N SER A 133 -13.77 -11.43 13.56
CA SER A 133 -14.72 -10.71 14.42
C SER A 133 -14.60 -9.19 14.29
N ARG A 134 -13.47 -8.70 13.85
CA ARG A 134 -13.15 -7.28 13.71
C ARG A 134 -12.53 -7.01 12.34
N PHE A 135 -12.60 -5.76 11.90
CA PHE A 135 -11.97 -5.32 10.66
C PHE A 135 -12.39 -6.20 9.48
N ILE A 136 -13.70 -6.17 9.21
CA ILE A 136 -14.34 -7.05 8.23
C ILE A 136 -13.67 -6.91 6.86
N LEU A 137 -13.30 -8.03 6.28
CA LEU A 137 -12.68 -8.10 4.95
C LEU A 137 -13.48 -7.30 3.92
N GLY A 138 -12.81 -6.36 3.25
CA GLY A 138 -13.40 -5.49 2.25
C GLY A 138 -14.28 -4.36 2.82
N GLN A 139 -14.23 -4.06 4.11
CA GLN A 139 -14.92 -2.91 4.71
C GLN A 139 -14.36 -1.61 4.11
N ALA A 140 -13.04 -1.39 4.15
CA ALA A 140 -12.38 -0.48 3.23
C ALA A 140 -11.92 -1.26 2.00
N ARG A 141 -12.02 -0.68 0.81
CA ARG A 141 -11.74 -1.37 -0.45
C ARG A 141 -11.37 -0.40 -1.56
N THR A 142 -10.69 -0.93 -2.55
CA THR A 142 -10.35 -0.21 -3.77
C THR A 142 -11.09 -0.83 -4.95
N TYR A 143 -11.58 0.01 -5.86
CA TYR A 143 -12.16 -0.43 -7.12
C TYR A 143 -11.16 -0.19 -8.25
N VAL A 144 -10.93 -1.21 -9.05
CA VAL A 144 -10.00 -1.18 -10.18
C VAL A 144 -10.73 -1.64 -11.43
N VAL A 145 -10.51 -0.97 -12.54
CA VAL A 145 -11.10 -1.38 -13.83
C VAL A 145 -10.50 -2.70 -14.28
N CYS A 146 -11.35 -3.72 -14.38
CA CYS A 146 -11.00 -5.04 -14.88
C CYS A 146 -12.06 -5.45 -15.90
N PRO A 147 -11.72 -5.62 -17.17
CA PRO A 147 -12.69 -6.00 -18.22
C PRO A 147 -13.03 -7.49 -18.21
N ASP A 148 -12.58 -8.24 -17.20
CA ASP A 148 -12.74 -9.69 -17.11
C ASP A 148 -14.19 -10.06 -16.83
N ALA A 149 -14.66 -11.14 -17.49
CA ALA A 149 -16.06 -11.53 -17.48
C ALA A 149 -16.52 -12.18 -16.18
N ALA A 150 -15.61 -12.76 -15.40
CA ALA A 150 -15.94 -13.49 -14.19
C ALA A 150 -14.95 -13.22 -13.06
N PRO A 151 -15.41 -13.15 -11.80
CA PRO A 151 -14.53 -12.91 -10.64
C PRO A 151 -13.46 -13.98 -10.41
N ALA A 152 -13.67 -15.19 -10.97
CA ALA A 152 -12.72 -16.30 -10.87
C ALA A 152 -11.54 -16.19 -11.85
N ASP A 153 -11.68 -15.36 -12.88
CA ASP A 153 -10.78 -15.32 -14.04
C ASP A 153 -10.15 -13.94 -14.24
N ILE A 154 -9.98 -13.19 -13.15
CA ILE A 154 -9.36 -11.88 -13.19
C ILE A 154 -7.89 -11.98 -13.65
N ASP A 155 -7.54 -11.25 -14.70
CA ASP A 155 -6.16 -11.04 -15.10
C ASP A 155 -5.46 -10.14 -14.07
N VAL A 156 -4.80 -10.78 -13.10
CA VAL A 156 -4.13 -10.09 -11.99
C VAL A 156 -3.05 -9.14 -12.48
N ALA A 157 -2.32 -9.49 -13.55
CA ALA A 157 -1.27 -8.63 -14.08
C ALA A 157 -1.85 -7.31 -14.62
N ARG A 158 -2.95 -7.41 -15.37
CA ARG A 158 -3.68 -6.25 -15.88
C ARG A 158 -4.33 -5.44 -14.76
N ALA A 159 -4.93 -6.11 -13.77
CA ALA A 159 -5.50 -5.45 -12.61
C ALA A 159 -4.44 -4.61 -11.86
N CYS A 160 -3.24 -5.16 -11.63
CA CYS A 160 -2.13 -4.44 -11.02
C CYS A 160 -1.67 -3.25 -11.88
N GLU A 161 -1.61 -3.40 -13.20
CA GLU A 161 -1.25 -2.30 -14.10
C GLU A 161 -2.29 -1.17 -14.07
N ASN A 162 -3.58 -1.52 -14.14
CA ASN A 162 -4.67 -0.56 -14.04
C ASN A 162 -4.67 0.16 -12.69
N PHE A 163 -4.43 -0.59 -11.62
CA PHE A 163 -4.29 -0.03 -10.28
C PHE A 163 -3.16 1.02 -10.20
N ARG A 164 -1.95 0.68 -10.66
CA ARG A 164 -0.81 1.60 -10.70
C ARG A 164 -1.05 2.83 -11.59
N SER A 165 -1.84 2.64 -12.64
CA SER A 165 -2.23 3.71 -13.57
C SER A 165 -3.43 4.55 -13.08
N MET A 166 -3.93 4.26 -11.88
CA MET A 166 -5.09 4.92 -11.28
C MET A 166 -6.35 4.83 -12.17
N ARG A 167 -6.64 3.63 -12.70
CA ARG A 167 -7.79 3.34 -13.57
C ARG A 167 -8.81 2.43 -12.91
#